data_00cfd9b4a590e3770ce08279843af221
#
_entry.id   00cfd9b4a590e3770ce08279843af221
#
_cell.length_a   1.000
_cell.length_b   1.000
_cell.length_c   1.000
_cell.angle_alpha   90.00
_cell.angle_beta   90.00
_cell.angle_gamma   90.00
#
_symmetry.space_group_name_H-M   'P 1'
#
loop_
_entity.id
_entity.type
_entity.pdbx_description
1 polymer ?
#
loop_
_entity_poly.entity_id
_entity_poly.type
_entity_poly.pdbx_seq_one_letter_code
_entity_poly.pdbx_strand_id
1 'polypeptide(L)'
;MGVDESALAVLGAGVGGRRVLPSGGIDAEEGEWLDDKRIVIAGAAPGRPMRLYVQDVEKGDPRPISEEGIEANYVDRIAPSPDGRLVAAIGPDHKIAFFPVDGGAPRPLAGAVENEFPVRWGEDGRWLYVRGSRALEPPARLFRVDPVTGRREAWKELMPADPTGFDVIGTVIVAADGQSYAYAYGTTLSQLVTAEGLR
;
A
#
# COMPACT_ATOMS: atom_id res chain seq x y z
N MET A 1 -3.48 -27.79 -14.16
CA MET A 1 -3.15 -27.24 -12.85
C MET A 1 -3.22 -25.74 -13.00
N GLY A 2 -4.36 -25.12 -12.64
CA GLY A 2 -4.53 -23.68 -12.69
C GLY A 2 -3.59 -23.05 -11.67
N VAL A 3 -2.85 -22.03 -12.05
CA VAL A 3 -2.13 -21.18 -11.11
C VAL A 3 -3.21 -20.41 -10.36
N ASP A 4 -3.24 -20.52 -9.04
CA ASP A 4 -4.10 -19.69 -8.21
C ASP A 4 -3.65 -18.24 -8.44
N GLU A 5 -4.50 -17.44 -9.09
CA GLU A 5 -4.17 -16.07 -9.52
C GLU A 5 -3.93 -15.12 -8.33
N SER A 6 -4.36 -15.51 -7.13
CA SER A 6 -4.20 -14.75 -5.89
C SER A 6 -3.01 -15.20 -5.01
N ALA A 7 -2.18 -16.14 -5.46
CA ALA A 7 -1.07 -16.63 -4.66
C ALA A 7 0.14 -15.68 -4.69
N LEU A 8 0.66 -15.32 -3.51
CA LEU A 8 1.92 -14.60 -3.40
C LEU A 8 3.11 -15.50 -3.77
N ALA A 9 4.10 -14.91 -4.40
CA ALA A 9 5.33 -15.59 -4.73
C ALA A 9 6.55 -14.73 -4.42
N VAL A 10 7.58 -15.35 -3.86
CA VAL A 10 8.89 -14.73 -3.64
C VAL A 10 9.77 -15.04 -4.85
N LEU A 11 10.40 -14.01 -5.38
CA LEU A 11 11.39 -14.09 -6.43
C LEU A 11 12.75 -13.72 -5.83
N GLY A 12 13.75 -14.60 -5.98
CA GLY A 12 15.12 -14.27 -5.59
C GLY A 12 15.72 -13.19 -6.50
N ALA A 13 16.46 -12.25 -5.92
CA ALA A 13 17.23 -11.27 -6.67
C ALA A 13 18.44 -11.95 -7.33
N GLY A 14 18.24 -12.66 -8.44
CA GLY A 14 19.27 -13.42 -9.16
C GLY A 14 18.69 -14.60 -9.91
N VAL A 15 19.50 -15.66 -10.12
CA VAL A 15 19.10 -16.88 -10.85
C VAL A 15 18.19 -17.80 -10.02
N GLY A 16 17.62 -17.30 -8.93
CA GLY A 16 16.72 -18.04 -8.04
C GLY A 16 15.35 -18.30 -8.66
N GLY A 17 14.78 -19.47 -8.40
CA GLY A 17 13.45 -19.81 -8.87
C GLY A 17 12.34 -19.03 -8.14
N ARG A 18 11.20 -18.92 -8.80
CA ARG A 18 9.95 -18.47 -8.16
C ARG A 18 9.51 -19.49 -7.11
N ARG A 19 9.25 -19.03 -5.90
CA ARG A 19 8.63 -19.83 -4.85
C ARG A 19 7.25 -19.26 -4.52
N VAL A 20 6.22 -20.05 -4.74
CA VAL A 20 4.85 -19.72 -4.34
C VAL A 20 4.71 -19.99 -2.85
N LEU A 21 4.18 -19.04 -2.12
CA LEU A 21 3.91 -19.17 -0.69
C LEU A 21 2.56 -19.85 -0.46
N PRO A 22 2.41 -20.65 0.62
CA PRO A 22 1.11 -21.16 1.01
C PRO A 22 0.13 -20.00 1.25
N SER A 23 -1.04 -20.06 0.62
CA SER A 23 -2.05 -19.01 0.79
C SER A 23 -2.82 -19.11 2.12
N GLY A 24 -2.81 -20.31 2.76
CA GLY A 24 -3.64 -20.54 3.94
C GLY A 24 -5.13 -20.34 3.69
N GLY A 25 -5.56 -20.35 2.41
CA GLY A 25 -6.95 -20.12 2.02
C GLY A 25 -7.35 -18.64 2.01
N ILE A 26 -6.39 -17.72 1.93
CA ILE A 26 -6.67 -16.29 1.75
C ILE A 26 -6.34 -15.83 0.33
N ASP A 27 -7.12 -14.90 -0.17
CA ASP A 27 -6.86 -14.13 -1.38
C ASP A 27 -6.04 -12.91 -0.98
N ALA A 28 -4.79 -12.84 -1.43
CA ALA A 28 -3.87 -11.76 -1.10
C ALA A 28 -4.02 -10.60 -2.10
N GLU A 29 -4.33 -9.42 -1.61
CA GLU A 29 -4.42 -8.19 -2.40
C GLU A 29 -3.10 -7.44 -2.44
N GLU A 30 -2.38 -7.42 -1.31
CA GLU A 30 -1.10 -6.72 -1.18
C GLU A 30 -0.19 -7.47 -0.22
N GLY A 31 1.13 -7.39 -0.48
CA GLY A 31 2.16 -7.96 0.38
C GLY A 31 3.40 -7.07 0.43
N GLU A 32 3.89 -6.81 1.63
CA GLU A 32 5.10 -6.01 1.86
C GLU A 32 6.06 -6.75 2.78
N TRP A 33 7.37 -6.54 2.55
CA TRP A 33 8.39 -7.11 3.42
C TRP A 33 8.38 -6.44 4.80
N LEU A 34 8.29 -7.26 5.82
CA LEU A 34 8.41 -6.85 7.21
C LEU A 34 9.87 -6.88 7.67
N ASP A 35 10.58 -7.91 7.26
CA ASP A 35 12.01 -8.13 7.44
C ASP A 35 12.53 -9.17 6.42
N ASP A 36 13.75 -9.66 6.58
CA ASP A 36 14.40 -10.62 5.66
C ASP A 36 13.68 -11.98 5.55
N LYS A 37 12.74 -12.28 6.46
CA LYS A 37 12.06 -13.60 6.56
C LYS A 37 10.56 -13.52 6.59
N ARG A 38 10.00 -12.37 6.89
CA ARG A 38 8.56 -12.22 7.06
C ARG A 38 7.99 -11.18 6.12
N ILE A 39 6.80 -11.46 5.65
CA ILE A 39 5.96 -10.52 4.93
C ILE A 39 4.71 -10.23 5.72
N VAL A 40 4.19 -9.02 5.57
CA VAL A 40 2.82 -8.68 5.96
C VAL A 40 1.95 -8.72 4.71
N ILE A 41 0.74 -9.23 4.85
CA ILE A 41 -0.22 -9.44 3.76
C ILE A 41 -1.52 -8.75 4.17
N ALA A 42 -2.08 -7.94 3.28
CA ALA A 42 -3.48 -7.59 3.33
C ALA A 42 -4.24 -8.54 2.42
N GLY A 43 -5.22 -9.23 2.96
CA GLY A 43 -5.97 -10.24 2.21
C GLY A 43 -7.25 -10.66 2.93
N ALA A 44 -8.04 -11.47 2.26
CA ALA A 44 -9.33 -11.93 2.73
C ALA A 44 -9.50 -13.44 2.57
N ALA A 45 -10.12 -14.11 3.54
CA ALA A 45 -10.69 -15.42 3.30
C ALA A 45 -11.94 -15.29 2.39
N PRO A 46 -12.31 -16.29 1.60
CA PRO A 46 -13.45 -16.23 0.69
C PRO A 46 -14.72 -15.75 1.39
N GLY A 47 -15.31 -14.67 0.88
CA GLY A 47 -16.54 -14.07 1.41
C GLY A 47 -16.38 -13.32 2.75
N ARG A 48 -15.16 -13.05 3.18
CA ARG A 48 -14.85 -12.28 4.40
C ARG A 48 -14.23 -10.93 4.05
N PRO A 49 -14.38 -9.90 4.91
CA PRO A 49 -13.63 -8.66 4.77
C PRO A 49 -12.12 -8.89 4.95
N MET A 50 -11.33 -8.01 4.35
CA MET A 50 -9.86 -8.06 4.48
C MET A 50 -9.39 -7.86 5.92
N ARG A 51 -8.22 -8.44 6.20
CA ARG A 51 -7.46 -8.26 7.43
C ARG A 51 -5.96 -8.37 7.15
N LEU A 52 -5.14 -7.99 8.11
CA LEU A 52 -3.70 -8.14 8.01
C LEU A 52 -3.26 -9.51 8.53
N TYR A 53 -2.29 -10.08 7.82
CA TYR A 53 -1.62 -11.31 8.20
C TYR A 53 -0.11 -11.12 8.18
N VAL A 54 0.60 -11.93 8.95
CA VAL A 54 2.06 -12.08 8.85
C VAL A 54 2.37 -13.51 8.49
N GLN A 55 3.31 -13.69 7.57
CA GLN A 55 3.77 -15.00 7.12
C GLN A 55 5.29 -15.05 7.06
N ASP A 56 5.86 -16.15 7.57
CA ASP A 56 7.25 -16.51 7.37
C ASP A 56 7.40 -17.05 5.95
N VAL A 57 8.29 -16.43 5.14
CA VAL A 57 8.45 -16.83 3.74
C VAL A 57 9.13 -18.19 3.57
N GLU A 58 9.76 -18.73 4.58
CA GLU A 58 10.37 -20.07 4.53
C GLU A 58 9.38 -21.17 4.93
N LYS A 59 8.44 -20.85 5.80
CA LYS A 59 7.53 -21.87 6.38
C LYS A 59 6.27 -21.24 6.98
N GLY A 60 5.21 -22.03 6.97
CA GLY A 60 3.97 -21.72 7.67
C GLY A 60 2.93 -21.00 6.83
N ASP A 61 1.72 -21.03 7.35
CA ASP A 61 0.57 -20.34 6.80
C ASP A 61 0.49 -18.90 7.31
N PRO A 62 -0.21 -18.01 6.62
CA PRO A 62 -0.46 -16.66 7.10
C PRO A 62 -1.18 -16.66 8.46
N ARG A 63 -0.64 -15.91 9.42
CA ARG A 63 -1.23 -15.72 10.76
C ARG A 63 -1.88 -14.34 10.83
N PRO A 64 -3.17 -14.23 11.19
CA PRO A 64 -3.82 -12.95 11.32
C PRO A 64 -3.25 -12.11 12.47
N ILE A 65 -3.13 -10.81 12.24
CA ILE A 65 -2.65 -9.81 13.22
C ILE A 65 -3.63 -8.66 13.46
N SER A 66 -4.73 -8.59 12.71
CA SER A 66 -5.79 -7.61 12.90
C SER A 66 -7.16 -8.26 12.95
N GLU A 67 -8.17 -7.52 13.37
CA GLU A 67 -9.57 -7.82 13.05
C GLU A 67 -9.84 -7.54 11.56
N GLU A 68 -11.02 -7.96 11.08
CA GLU A 68 -11.49 -7.69 9.74
C GLU A 68 -11.87 -6.21 9.54
N GLY A 69 -11.92 -5.76 8.28
CA GLY A 69 -12.27 -4.39 7.93
C GLY A 69 -11.07 -3.52 7.58
N ILE A 70 -9.91 -4.12 7.32
CA ILE A 70 -8.77 -3.41 6.73
C ILE A 70 -9.11 -3.02 5.30
N GLU A 71 -8.72 -1.83 4.90
CA GLU A 71 -8.79 -1.38 3.52
C GLU A 71 -7.39 -1.38 2.92
N ALA A 72 -7.22 -2.16 1.87
CA ALA A 72 -6.01 -2.18 1.06
C ALA A 72 -6.37 -2.51 -0.39
N ASN A 73 -5.63 -1.94 -1.30
CA ASN A 73 -5.67 -2.24 -2.73
C ASN A 73 -4.34 -1.80 -3.35
N TYR A 74 -4.17 -1.95 -4.65
CA TYR A 74 -2.92 -1.59 -5.33
C TYR A 74 -2.50 -0.11 -5.20
N VAL A 75 -3.37 0.76 -4.68
CA VAL A 75 -3.10 2.18 -4.42
C VAL A 75 -3.02 2.46 -2.92
N ASP A 76 -3.92 1.87 -2.13
CA ASP A 76 -4.01 2.02 -0.67
C ASP A 76 -3.09 0.98 -0.02
N ARG A 77 -1.86 1.36 0.25
CA ARG A 77 -0.80 0.46 0.68
C ARG A 77 -0.83 0.18 2.18
N ILE A 78 -0.22 -0.94 2.53
CA ILE A 78 0.22 -1.22 3.90
C ILE A 78 1.68 -0.82 4.06
N ALA A 79 2.06 -0.28 5.20
CA ALA A 79 3.43 0.19 5.43
C ALA A 79 4.00 -0.38 6.73
N PRO A 80 4.86 -1.41 6.66
CA PRO A 80 5.59 -1.92 7.80
C PRO A 80 6.56 -0.90 8.37
N SER A 81 6.66 -0.83 9.71
CA SER A 81 7.64 0.01 10.38
C SER A 81 9.06 -0.57 10.24
N PRO A 82 10.12 0.27 10.24
CA PRO A 82 11.50 -0.19 10.05
C PRO A 82 11.98 -1.18 11.10
N ASP A 83 11.40 -1.15 12.30
CA ASP A 83 11.73 -2.09 13.38
C ASP A 83 10.94 -3.41 13.30
N GLY A 84 10.07 -3.56 12.28
CA GLY A 84 9.26 -4.75 12.04
C GLY A 84 8.22 -5.05 13.13
N ARG A 85 7.82 -4.05 13.92
CA ARG A 85 6.88 -4.24 15.04
C ARG A 85 5.46 -3.78 14.74
N LEU A 86 5.31 -2.83 13.84
CA LEU A 86 4.03 -2.22 13.50
C LEU A 86 3.79 -2.26 12.00
N VAL A 87 2.52 -2.28 11.62
CA VAL A 87 2.07 -2.06 10.25
C VAL A 87 1.11 -0.89 10.25
N ALA A 88 1.40 0.16 9.48
CA ALA A 88 0.44 1.21 9.21
C ALA A 88 -0.50 0.74 8.10
N ALA A 89 -1.80 0.81 8.33
CA ALA A 89 -2.84 0.46 7.36
C ALA A 89 -4.10 1.28 7.65
N ILE A 90 -5.05 1.25 6.73
CA ILE A 90 -6.36 1.89 6.91
C ILE A 90 -7.27 0.90 7.63
N GLY A 91 -7.80 1.33 8.75
CA GLY A 91 -8.76 0.59 9.55
C GLY A 91 -10.21 0.75 9.04
N PRO A 92 -11.17 0.09 9.70
CA PRO A 92 -12.59 0.12 9.33
C PRO A 92 -13.25 1.50 9.51
N ASP A 93 -12.59 2.43 10.17
CA ASP A 93 -13.00 3.83 10.32
C ASP A 93 -12.46 4.75 9.22
N HIS A 94 -11.88 4.18 8.15
CA HIS A 94 -11.26 4.86 7.01
C HIS A 94 -10.07 5.75 7.38
N LYS A 95 -9.41 5.44 8.50
CA LYS A 95 -8.25 6.20 9.00
C LYS A 95 -7.04 5.30 9.18
N ILE A 96 -5.87 5.91 9.10
CA ILE A 96 -4.62 5.19 9.35
C ILE A 96 -4.54 4.80 10.84
N ALA A 97 -4.24 3.53 11.07
CA ALA A 97 -3.92 2.99 12.38
C ALA A 97 -2.65 2.11 12.30
N PHE A 98 -2.03 1.89 13.44
CA PHE A 98 -0.86 1.04 13.60
C PHE A 98 -1.27 -0.28 14.23
N PHE A 99 -1.01 -1.37 13.55
CA PHE A 99 -1.35 -2.74 13.93
C PHE A 99 -0.08 -3.45 14.43
N PRO A 100 -0.06 -3.93 15.70
CA PRO A 100 1.09 -4.67 16.19
C PRO A 100 1.27 -6.00 15.46
N VAL A 101 2.49 -6.29 15.00
CA VAL A 101 2.83 -7.52 14.27
C VAL A 101 2.59 -8.78 15.09
N ASP A 102 2.79 -8.68 16.40
CA ASP A 102 2.53 -9.80 17.32
C ASP A 102 1.05 -9.96 17.69
N GLY A 103 0.19 -9.11 17.12
CA GLY A 103 -1.23 -9.03 17.44
C GLY A 103 -1.52 -8.08 18.60
N GLY A 104 -2.81 -7.80 18.84
CA GLY A 104 -3.27 -6.89 19.86
C GLY A 104 -4.09 -5.74 19.30
N ALA A 105 -4.52 -4.83 20.18
CA ALA A 105 -5.35 -3.69 19.80
C ALA A 105 -4.58 -2.71 18.91
N PRO A 106 -5.16 -2.27 17.79
CA PRO A 106 -4.56 -1.25 16.95
C PRO A 106 -4.53 0.10 17.68
N ARG A 107 -3.54 0.92 17.36
CA ARG A 107 -3.41 2.28 17.85
C ARG A 107 -3.67 3.26 16.69
N PRO A 108 -4.67 4.16 16.79
CA PRO A 108 -4.90 5.16 15.76
C PRO A 108 -3.66 6.07 15.57
N LEU A 109 -3.40 6.49 14.35
CA LEU A 109 -2.45 7.58 14.09
C LEU A 109 -3.02 8.87 14.71
N ALA A 110 -2.23 9.54 15.53
CA ALA A 110 -2.63 10.81 16.11
C ALA A 110 -2.92 11.84 15.00
N GLY A 111 -4.07 12.50 15.07
CA GLY A 111 -4.50 13.45 14.04
C GLY A 111 -4.77 12.82 12.67
N ALA A 112 -5.08 11.52 12.60
CA ALA A 112 -5.46 10.84 11.38
C ALA A 112 -6.67 11.52 10.71
N VAL A 113 -6.59 11.71 9.42
CA VAL A 113 -7.65 12.27 8.58
C VAL A 113 -8.22 11.15 7.71
N GLU A 114 -9.53 11.19 7.48
CA GLU A 114 -10.18 10.23 6.56
C GLU A 114 -9.64 10.38 5.13
N ASN A 115 -9.65 9.27 4.41
CA ASN A 115 -9.19 9.19 3.03
C ASN A 115 -7.70 9.53 2.83
N GLU A 116 -6.89 9.43 3.86
CA GLU A 116 -5.44 9.39 3.76
C GLU A 116 -4.97 7.95 3.86
N PHE A 117 -3.85 7.66 3.21
CA PHE A 117 -3.27 6.32 3.26
C PHE A 117 -1.76 6.34 3.40
N PRO A 118 -1.21 5.33 4.09
CA PRO A 118 0.21 5.25 4.30
C PRO A 118 0.92 4.93 2.99
N VAL A 119 2.09 5.52 2.78
CA VAL A 119 2.95 5.24 1.65
C VAL A 119 4.15 4.43 2.11
N ARG A 120 4.86 4.93 3.12
CA ARG A 120 6.04 4.29 3.67
C ARG A 120 6.48 4.96 4.97
N TRP A 121 7.13 4.21 5.85
CA TRP A 121 7.92 4.78 6.93
C TRP A 121 9.28 5.27 6.45
N GLY A 122 9.78 6.36 7.04
CA GLY A 122 11.18 6.72 6.95
C GLY A 122 12.05 5.69 7.64
N GLU A 123 13.29 5.54 7.20
CA GLU A 123 14.24 4.54 7.70
C GLU A 123 14.51 4.65 9.21
N ASP A 124 14.48 5.89 9.74
CA ASP A 124 14.65 6.19 11.16
C ASP A 124 13.40 5.93 12.01
N GLY A 125 12.28 5.55 11.41
CA GLY A 125 10.99 5.35 12.07
C GLY A 125 10.34 6.63 12.61
N ARG A 126 10.96 7.79 12.38
CA ARG A 126 10.49 9.09 12.87
C ARG A 126 9.30 9.62 12.09
N TRP A 127 9.20 9.28 10.82
CA TRP A 127 8.18 9.79 9.92
C TRP A 127 7.43 8.67 9.22
N LEU A 128 6.13 8.83 9.11
CA LEU A 128 5.30 8.09 8.17
C LEU A 128 4.99 9.03 7.00
N TYR A 129 5.34 8.62 5.78
CA TYR A 129 4.90 9.29 4.57
C TYR A 129 3.46 8.88 4.28
N VAL A 130 2.63 9.87 4.06
CA VAL A 130 1.18 9.72 3.89
C VAL A 130 0.75 10.47 2.64
N ARG A 131 -0.06 9.86 1.82
CA ARG A 131 -0.75 10.52 0.72
C ARG A 131 -2.09 11.06 1.24
N GLY A 132 -2.33 12.35 0.98
CA GLY A 132 -3.49 13.05 1.47
C GLY A 132 -4.62 13.07 0.46
N SER A 133 -5.27 12.02 0.21
CA SER A 133 -6.52 11.85 -0.54
C SER A 133 -6.53 10.52 -1.27
N ARG A 134 -7.63 9.81 -1.20
CA ARG A 134 -7.91 8.65 -2.04
C ARG A 134 -8.19 9.00 -3.50
N ALA A 135 -8.50 10.26 -3.77
CA ALA A 135 -8.68 10.70 -5.14
C ALA A 135 -7.37 10.50 -5.90
N LEU A 136 -7.46 9.80 -7.01
CA LEU A 136 -6.33 9.63 -7.92
C LEU A 136 -6.07 10.91 -8.72
N GLU A 137 -6.93 11.93 -8.53
CA GLU A 137 -6.86 13.21 -9.20
C GLU A 137 -5.61 13.99 -8.80
N PRO A 138 -5.01 14.69 -9.78
CA PRO A 138 -3.87 15.56 -9.54
C PRO A 138 -4.25 16.89 -8.88
N PRO A 139 -3.35 17.51 -8.14
CA PRO A 139 -2.04 16.98 -7.73
C PRO A 139 -2.14 16.02 -6.56
N ALA A 140 -1.28 14.99 -6.52
CA ALA A 140 -1.17 14.16 -5.33
C ALA A 140 -0.29 14.82 -4.28
N ARG A 141 -0.88 15.09 -3.11
CA ARG A 141 -0.18 15.72 -1.99
C ARG A 141 0.33 14.66 -1.03
N LEU A 142 1.59 14.78 -0.69
CA LEU A 142 2.28 13.90 0.24
C LEU A 142 2.71 14.69 1.47
N PHE A 143 2.49 14.08 2.62
CA PHE A 143 2.88 14.60 3.92
C PHE A 143 3.84 13.63 4.59
N ARG A 144 4.65 14.13 5.49
CA ARG A 144 5.29 13.31 6.51
C ARG A 144 4.65 13.61 7.86
N VAL A 145 4.31 12.56 8.57
CA VAL A 145 3.56 12.63 9.83
C VAL A 145 4.38 11.94 10.91
N ASP A 146 4.58 12.62 12.03
CA ASP A 146 5.16 12.02 13.23
C ASP A 146 4.15 11.02 13.81
N PRO A 147 4.46 9.73 13.90
CA PRO A 147 3.50 8.70 14.28
C PRO A 147 3.08 8.75 15.75
N VAL A 148 3.82 9.50 16.58
CA VAL A 148 3.56 9.64 18.01
C VAL A 148 2.72 10.87 18.32
N THR A 149 3.12 12.02 17.75
CA THR A 149 2.50 13.31 18.07
C THR A 149 1.40 13.71 17.07
N GLY A 150 1.38 13.10 15.89
CA GLY A 150 0.51 13.50 14.78
C GLY A 150 0.95 14.80 14.09
N ARG A 151 2.12 15.35 14.47
CA ARG A 151 2.67 16.54 13.78
C ARG A 151 2.85 16.24 12.32
N ARG A 152 2.30 17.11 11.49
CA ARG A 152 2.25 16.96 10.04
C ARG A 152 3.05 18.04 9.34
N GLU A 153 3.79 17.67 8.32
CA GLU A 153 4.53 18.57 7.46
C GLU A 153 4.25 18.21 5.98
N ALA A 154 3.94 19.23 5.17
CA ALA A 154 3.88 19.03 3.72
C ALA A 154 5.28 18.61 3.22
N TRP A 155 5.32 17.51 2.42
CA TRP A 155 6.58 17.00 1.90
C TRP A 155 6.71 17.20 0.39
N LYS A 156 5.74 16.76 -0.38
CA LYS A 156 5.75 16.88 -1.85
C LYS A 156 4.33 17.08 -2.40
N GLU A 157 4.29 17.76 -3.52
CA GLU A 157 3.12 17.80 -4.39
C GLU A 157 3.56 17.24 -5.75
N LEU A 158 2.91 16.16 -6.19
CA LEU A 158 3.25 15.44 -7.40
C LEU A 158 2.33 15.86 -8.53
N MET A 159 2.95 16.27 -9.63
CA MET A 159 2.29 16.65 -10.85
C MET A 159 3.25 16.35 -12.02
N PRO A 160 2.81 15.75 -13.12
CA PRO A 160 3.64 15.61 -14.31
C PRO A 160 4.07 16.98 -14.85
N ALA A 161 5.24 17.03 -15.47
CA ALA A 161 5.76 18.25 -16.09
C ALA A 161 4.87 18.71 -17.27
N ASP A 162 4.27 17.77 -18.00
CA ASP A 162 3.24 18.04 -19.00
C ASP A 162 1.90 17.51 -18.50
N PRO A 163 0.95 18.39 -18.12
CA PRO A 163 -0.36 17.98 -17.65
C PRO A 163 -1.37 17.71 -18.77
N THR A 164 -0.97 17.73 -20.04
CA THR A 164 -1.88 17.53 -21.16
C THR A 164 -2.49 16.14 -21.17
N GLY A 165 -3.80 16.07 -21.08
CA GLY A 165 -4.54 14.79 -21.02
C GLY A 165 -4.31 13.99 -19.74
N PHE A 166 -3.66 14.58 -18.75
CA PHE A 166 -3.37 13.96 -17.48
C PHE A 166 -4.63 13.82 -16.62
N ASP A 167 -4.91 12.63 -16.12
CA ASP A 167 -6.16 12.34 -15.39
C ASP A 167 -5.94 11.64 -14.05
N VAL A 168 -4.82 10.94 -13.85
CA VAL A 168 -4.63 10.11 -12.66
C VAL A 168 -3.18 10.04 -12.18
N ILE A 169 -2.97 10.10 -10.85
CA ILE A 169 -1.74 9.66 -10.19
C ILE A 169 -2.02 8.36 -9.43
N GLY A 170 -1.41 7.29 -9.88
CA GLY A 170 -1.52 5.96 -9.28
C GLY A 170 -0.56 5.76 -8.09
N THR A 171 0.12 4.64 -8.07
CA THR A 171 1.05 4.26 -7.01
C THR A 171 2.18 5.27 -6.85
N VAL A 172 2.47 5.61 -5.60
CA VAL A 172 3.62 6.42 -5.19
C VAL A 172 4.57 5.57 -4.37
N ILE A 173 5.84 5.61 -4.71
CA ILE A 173 6.92 4.92 -4.00
C ILE A 173 7.90 5.98 -3.49
N VAL A 174 8.26 5.90 -2.22
CA VAL A 174 9.25 6.77 -1.59
C VAL A 174 10.44 5.91 -1.17
N ALA A 175 11.66 6.35 -1.43
CA ALA A 175 12.86 5.64 -0.95
C ALA A 175 12.98 5.72 0.58
N ALA A 176 13.70 4.77 1.18
CA ALA A 176 13.83 4.68 2.64
C ALA A 176 14.43 5.95 3.26
N ASP A 177 15.38 6.58 2.57
CA ASP A 177 16.02 7.83 2.97
C ASP A 177 15.11 9.08 2.83
N GLY A 178 13.95 8.93 2.20
CA GLY A 178 13.03 10.03 1.92
C GLY A 178 13.54 11.08 0.93
N GLN A 179 14.62 10.79 0.18
CA GLN A 179 15.17 11.75 -0.79
C GLN A 179 14.69 11.51 -2.21
N SER A 180 14.51 10.24 -2.55
CA SER A 180 14.03 9.83 -3.88
C SER A 180 12.60 9.31 -3.82
N TYR A 181 11.88 9.50 -4.92
CA TYR A 181 10.53 8.98 -5.08
C TYR A 181 10.24 8.67 -6.55
N ALA A 182 9.29 7.80 -6.77
CA ALA A 182 8.72 7.51 -8.07
C ALA A 182 7.19 7.48 -7.97
N TYR A 183 6.50 7.79 -9.06
CA TYR A 183 5.05 7.64 -9.13
C TYR A 183 4.63 7.25 -10.55
N ALA A 184 3.55 6.48 -10.61
CA ALA A 184 2.87 6.19 -11.86
C ALA A 184 1.82 7.28 -12.13
N TYR A 185 1.62 7.61 -13.40
CA TYR A 185 0.51 8.47 -13.80
C TYR A 185 -0.09 7.99 -15.10
N GLY A 186 -1.38 8.27 -15.29
CA GLY A 186 -2.12 8.00 -16.49
C GLY A 186 -2.45 9.26 -17.27
N THR A 187 -2.45 9.14 -18.61
CA THR A 187 -2.93 10.18 -19.51
C THR A 187 -3.95 9.60 -20.45
N THR A 188 -5.04 10.31 -20.68
CA THR A 188 -6.06 9.95 -21.66
C THR A 188 -5.96 10.91 -22.84
N LEU A 189 -5.64 10.38 -24.02
CA LEU A 189 -5.65 11.11 -25.27
C LEU A 189 -6.89 10.70 -26.07
N SER A 190 -7.74 11.67 -26.38
CA SER A 190 -8.93 11.45 -27.19
C SER A 190 -8.80 12.16 -28.52
N GLN A 191 -9.18 11.45 -29.60
CA GLN A 191 -9.26 12.01 -30.94
C GLN A 191 -10.71 11.95 -31.43
N LEU A 192 -11.27 13.10 -31.80
CA LEU A 192 -12.55 13.17 -32.46
C LEU A 192 -12.34 12.94 -33.97
N VAL A 193 -13.01 11.93 -34.50
CA VAL A 193 -13.04 11.67 -35.94
C VAL A 193 -14.44 11.94 -36.45
N THR A 194 -14.57 12.85 -37.42
CA THR A 194 -15.82 13.10 -38.14
C THR A 194 -15.79 12.37 -39.48
N ALA A 195 -16.85 11.64 -39.74
CA ALA A 195 -17.05 11.00 -41.08
C ALA A 195 -18.15 11.78 -41.83
N GLU A 196 -17.81 12.27 -43.00
CA GLU A 196 -18.77 12.88 -43.92
C GLU A 196 -19.14 11.86 -45.03
N GLY A 197 -20.38 11.90 -45.49
CA GLY A 197 -20.81 11.10 -46.64
C GLY A 197 -21.43 9.75 -46.33
N LEU A 198 -21.91 9.51 -45.15
CA LEU A 198 -22.80 8.37 -44.85
C LEU A 198 -24.14 8.60 -45.54
N ARG A 199 -24.42 7.84 -46.61
CA ARG A 199 -25.70 7.76 -47.31
C ARG A 199 -26.47 6.55 -46.89
#